data_8ec70d9c36e78462a8b4351a40010d50
#
_entry.id   8ec70d9c36e78462a8b4351a40010d50
#
_cell.length_a   1.000
_cell.length_b   1.000
_cell.length_c   1.000
_cell.angle_alpha   90.00
_cell.angle_beta   90.00
_cell.angle_gamma   90.00
#
_symmetry.space_group_name_H-M   'P 1'
#
loop_
_entity.id
_entity.type
_entity.pdbx_description
1 polymer ?
#
loop_
_entity_poly.entity_id
_entity_poly.type
_entity_poly.pdbx_seq_one_letter_code
_entity_poly.pdbx_strand_id
1 'polypeptide(L)'
;MARPKLTKLELQILDVLWRQGKASIREIQEAFPKPRPAYTTIQTTVYRLETKKAVRRGRKIGNAHIFEPAIARDTARRRLLDEILAFFGGKAQPMMAQLAEAGKLTREDLRELERTLDQIEKERKPE
;
A
#
# COMPACT_ATOMS: atom_id res chain seq x y z
N MET A 1 -13.38 1.14 16.12
CA MET A 1 -12.66 2.34 15.72
C MET A 1 -12.18 2.24 14.27
N ALA A 2 -12.39 3.30 13.52
CA ALA A 2 -11.94 3.32 12.13
C ALA A 2 -10.41 3.37 12.09
N ARG A 3 -9.83 2.62 11.18
CA ARG A 3 -8.39 2.66 10.94
C ARG A 3 -8.06 3.95 10.21
N PRO A 4 -6.92 4.61 10.55
CA PRO A 4 -6.52 5.80 9.82
C PRO A 4 -6.31 5.47 8.34
N LYS A 5 -6.81 6.33 7.47
CA LYS A 5 -6.60 6.19 6.03
C LYS A 5 -5.18 6.59 5.67
N LEU A 6 -4.64 5.91 4.68
CA LEU A 6 -3.31 6.23 4.16
C LEU A 6 -3.45 7.04 2.88
N THR A 7 -2.73 8.16 2.81
CA THR A 7 -2.73 9.00 1.62
C THR A 7 -1.83 8.39 0.54
N LYS A 8 -1.92 8.94 -0.66
CA LYS A 8 -1.08 8.50 -1.78
C LYS A 8 0.41 8.61 -1.44
N LEU A 9 0.82 9.75 -0.91
CA LEU A 9 2.24 9.95 -0.56
C LEU A 9 2.68 9.01 0.56
N GLU A 10 1.80 8.78 1.54
CA GLU A 10 2.08 7.83 2.61
C GLU A 10 2.31 6.43 2.06
N LEU A 11 1.48 6.00 1.12
CA LEU A 11 1.64 4.69 0.48
C LEU A 11 2.92 4.61 -0.34
N GLN A 12 3.29 5.69 -1.02
CA GLN A 12 4.54 5.74 -1.78
C GLN A 12 5.76 5.63 -0.87
N ILE A 13 5.72 6.27 0.29
CA ILE A 13 6.79 6.18 1.29
C ILE A 13 6.87 4.76 1.85
N LEU A 14 5.73 4.18 2.19
CA LEU A 14 5.69 2.80 2.67
C LEU A 14 6.26 1.84 1.61
N ASP A 15 5.96 2.09 0.33
CA ASP A 15 6.48 1.24 -0.74
C ASP A 15 8.01 1.27 -0.77
N VAL A 16 8.62 2.43 -0.58
CA VAL A 16 10.08 2.54 -0.47
C VAL A 16 10.58 1.70 0.70
N LEU A 17 9.93 1.82 1.85
CA LEU A 17 10.33 1.07 3.05
C LEU A 17 10.16 -0.43 2.89
N TRP A 18 9.09 -0.87 2.23
CA TRP A 18 8.91 -2.30 1.96
C TRP A 18 9.98 -2.84 1.02
N ARG A 19 10.43 -2.04 0.05
CA ARG A 19 11.47 -2.47 -0.88
C ARG A 19 12.86 -2.46 -0.24
N GLN A 20 13.15 -1.46 0.60
CA GLN A 20 14.47 -1.29 1.21
C GLN A 20 14.59 -1.93 2.60
N GLY A 21 13.45 -2.21 3.24
CA GLY A 21 13.41 -2.75 4.59
C GLY A 21 13.45 -1.68 5.67
N LYS A 22 14.34 -0.70 5.55
CA LYS A 22 14.45 0.44 6.46
C LYS A 22 15.22 1.55 5.75
N ALA A 23 14.98 2.79 6.16
CA ALA A 23 15.64 3.93 5.52
C ALA A 23 15.52 5.19 6.38
N SER A 24 16.48 6.10 6.18
CA SER A 24 16.38 7.46 6.74
C SER A 24 15.45 8.29 5.85
N ILE A 25 15.07 9.47 6.35
CA ILE A 25 14.22 10.39 5.56
C ILE A 25 14.90 10.77 4.25
N ARG A 26 16.22 11.04 4.30
CA ARG A 26 16.97 11.38 3.09
C ARG A 26 16.95 10.23 2.08
N GLU A 27 17.15 9.02 2.55
CA GLU A 27 17.12 7.84 1.67
C GLU A 27 15.75 7.63 1.06
N ILE A 28 14.69 7.89 1.83
CA ILE A 28 13.33 7.82 1.30
C ILE A 28 13.15 8.85 0.20
N GLN A 29 13.55 10.10 0.46
CA GLN A 29 13.45 11.18 -0.53
C GLN A 29 14.19 10.82 -1.81
N GLU A 30 15.42 10.31 -1.68
CA GLU A 30 16.26 9.97 -2.82
C GLU A 30 15.69 8.82 -3.65
N ALA A 31 14.83 8.00 -3.07
CA ALA A 31 14.19 6.90 -3.80
C ALA A 31 13.06 7.36 -4.71
N PHE A 32 12.59 8.60 -4.56
CA PHE A 32 11.54 9.13 -5.42
C PHE A 32 12.12 9.60 -6.75
N PRO A 33 11.39 9.40 -7.85
CA PRO A 33 11.82 9.95 -9.14
C PRO A 33 11.70 11.48 -9.14
N LYS A 34 12.49 12.13 -9.97
CA LYS A 34 12.43 13.58 -10.11
C LYS A 34 11.21 13.99 -10.94
N PRO A 35 10.53 15.09 -10.58
CA PRO A 35 10.83 15.98 -9.45
C PRO A 35 10.42 15.34 -8.12
N ARG A 36 11.33 15.39 -7.16
CA ARG A 36 11.09 14.77 -5.84
C ARG A 36 10.32 15.70 -4.92
N PRO A 37 9.51 15.13 -4.00
CA PRO A 37 8.98 15.93 -2.91
C PRO A 37 10.11 16.55 -2.09
N ALA A 38 9.84 17.69 -1.46
CA ALA A 38 10.83 18.32 -0.60
C ALA A 38 11.13 17.45 0.62
N TYR A 39 12.34 17.57 1.15
CA TYR A 39 12.75 16.84 2.34
C TYR A 39 11.76 17.02 3.49
N THR A 40 11.33 18.27 3.74
CA THR A 40 10.38 18.56 4.82
C THR A 40 9.02 17.90 4.60
N THR A 41 8.60 17.77 3.34
CA THR A 41 7.35 17.08 2.99
C THR A 41 7.45 15.60 3.33
N ILE A 42 8.56 14.97 2.98
CA ILE A 42 8.80 13.57 3.31
C ILE A 42 8.85 13.40 4.84
N GLN A 43 9.59 14.28 5.52
CA GLN A 43 9.73 14.23 6.98
C GLN A 43 8.37 14.31 7.68
N THR A 44 7.56 15.29 7.31
CA THR A 44 6.24 15.48 7.89
C THR A 44 5.36 14.25 7.65
N THR A 45 5.43 13.69 6.45
CA THR A 45 4.63 12.53 6.09
C THR A 45 5.08 11.28 6.85
N VAL A 46 6.39 11.09 7.03
CA VAL A 46 6.92 9.98 7.82
C VAL A 46 6.46 10.09 9.28
N TYR A 47 6.51 11.30 9.84
CA TYR A 47 6.06 11.52 11.22
C TYR A 47 4.55 11.25 11.35
N ARG A 48 3.79 11.57 10.31
CA ARG A 48 2.37 11.26 10.27
C ARG A 48 2.12 9.76 10.22
N LEU A 49 2.93 9.04 9.45
CA LEU A 49 2.89 7.57 9.39
C LEU A 49 3.24 6.95 10.76
N GLU A 50 4.19 7.56 11.45
CA GLU A 50 4.56 7.12 12.79
C GLU A 50 3.38 7.27 13.75
N THR A 51 2.69 8.40 13.70
CA THR A 51 1.48 8.65 14.49
C THR A 51 0.39 7.64 14.16
N LYS A 52 0.25 7.28 12.89
CA LYS A 52 -0.72 6.27 12.45
C LYS A 52 -0.29 4.84 12.76
N LYS A 53 0.89 4.66 13.32
CA LYS A 53 1.47 3.36 13.66
C LYS A 53 1.73 2.47 12.43
N ALA A 54 1.91 3.10 11.27
CA ALA A 54 2.25 2.42 10.04
C ALA A 54 3.76 2.33 9.82
N VAL A 55 4.52 3.17 10.53
CA VAL A 55 5.97 3.22 10.50
C VAL A 55 6.45 3.33 11.95
N ARG A 56 7.57 2.70 12.24
CA ARG A 56 8.20 2.87 13.56
C ARG A 56 9.61 3.39 13.38
N ARG A 57 10.02 4.16 14.39
CA ARG A 57 11.34 4.74 14.44
C ARG A 57 12.30 3.69 15.01
N GLY A 58 13.32 3.37 14.27
CA GLY A 58 14.31 2.42 14.70
C GLY A 58 15.55 3.09 15.23
N ARG A 59 16.68 2.42 15.05
CA ARG A 59 17.97 2.87 15.53
C ARG A 59 18.41 4.15 14.83
N LYS A 60 19.08 5.02 15.57
CA LYS A 60 19.70 6.21 15.03
C LYS A 60 21.10 5.86 14.52
N ILE A 61 21.42 6.26 13.30
CA ILE A 61 22.75 6.08 12.71
C ILE A 61 23.31 7.48 12.43
N GLY A 62 24.39 7.85 13.15
CA GLY A 62 24.87 9.22 13.13
C GLY A 62 23.79 10.15 13.65
N ASN A 63 23.41 11.17 12.88
CA ASN A 63 22.35 12.10 13.24
C ASN A 63 21.01 11.73 12.60
N ALA A 64 20.95 10.62 11.89
CA ALA A 64 19.76 10.24 11.15
C ALA A 64 19.00 9.12 11.85
N HIS A 65 17.71 9.33 12.09
CA HIS A 65 16.84 8.24 12.53
C HIS A 65 16.51 7.35 11.34
N ILE A 66 16.47 6.06 11.60
CA ILE A 66 16.11 5.07 10.59
C ILE A 66 14.68 4.63 10.87
N PHE A 67 13.88 4.59 9.82
CA PHE A 67 12.48 4.20 9.92
C PHE A 67 12.25 2.88 9.22
N GLU A 68 11.30 2.11 9.71
CA GLU A 68 10.94 0.83 9.10
C GLU A 68 9.43 0.68 9.10
N PRO A 69 8.88 -0.12 8.16
CA PRO A 69 7.44 -0.28 8.10
C PRO A 69 6.95 -1.08 9.31
N ALA A 70 5.85 -0.63 9.91
CA ALA A 70 5.21 -1.32 11.02
C ALA A 70 3.94 -2.05 10.58
N ILE A 71 3.57 -1.90 9.29
CA ILE A 71 2.44 -2.61 8.72
C ILE A 71 2.90 -3.33 7.46
N ALA A 72 2.38 -4.54 7.26
CA ALA A 72 2.75 -5.33 6.10
C ALA A 72 2.14 -4.76 4.82
N ARG A 73 2.82 -4.99 3.69
CA ARG A 73 2.33 -4.56 2.38
C ARG A 73 0.92 -5.07 2.11
N ASP A 74 0.68 -6.35 2.38
CA ASP A 74 -0.64 -6.94 2.14
C ASP A 74 -1.73 -6.31 2.99
N THR A 75 -1.42 -5.98 4.25
CA THR A 75 -2.37 -5.30 5.13
C THR A 75 -2.75 -3.94 4.57
N ALA A 76 -1.76 -3.17 4.12
CA ALA A 76 -2.00 -1.85 3.52
C ALA A 76 -2.81 -1.96 2.24
N ARG A 77 -2.49 -2.96 1.40
CA ARG A 77 -3.23 -3.20 0.15
C ARG A 77 -4.69 -3.53 0.42
N ARG A 78 -4.94 -4.37 1.42
CA ARG A 78 -6.31 -4.74 1.78
C ARG A 78 -7.11 -3.55 2.29
N ARG A 79 -6.50 -2.69 3.11
CA ARG A 79 -7.15 -1.47 3.59
C ARG A 79 -7.55 -0.56 2.43
N LEU A 80 -6.63 -0.37 1.49
CA LEU A 80 -6.90 0.46 0.32
C LEU A 80 -7.98 -0.16 -0.54
N LEU A 81 -7.93 -1.47 -0.73
CA LEU A 81 -8.93 -2.18 -1.52
C LEU A 81 -10.32 -2.02 -0.91
N ASP A 82 -10.44 -2.12 0.41
CA ASP A 82 -11.71 -1.92 1.11
C ASP A 82 -12.27 -0.52 0.86
N GLU A 83 -11.41 0.50 0.86
CA GLU A 83 -11.82 1.88 0.60
C GLU A 83 -12.31 2.04 -0.84
N ILE A 84 -11.57 1.48 -1.80
CA ILE A 84 -11.94 1.55 -3.21
C ILE A 84 -13.26 0.80 -3.43
N LEU A 85 -13.39 -0.38 -2.85
CA LEU A 85 -14.59 -1.18 -2.99
C LEU A 85 -15.81 -0.46 -2.41
N ALA A 86 -15.64 0.20 -1.27
CA ALA A 86 -16.70 1.00 -0.66
C ALA A 86 -17.16 2.13 -1.60
N PHE A 87 -16.22 2.73 -2.33
CA PHE A 87 -16.52 3.76 -3.31
C PHE A 87 -17.40 3.22 -4.45
N PHE A 88 -17.30 1.93 -4.72
CA PHE A 88 -18.11 1.25 -5.74
C PHE A 88 -19.33 0.55 -5.13
N GLY A 89 -19.78 1.02 -3.97
CA GLY A 89 -20.99 0.48 -3.34
C GLY A 89 -20.78 -0.89 -2.68
N GLY A 90 -19.54 -1.26 -2.42
CA GLY A 90 -19.22 -2.55 -1.78
C GLY A 90 -19.24 -3.73 -2.74
N LYS A 91 -19.40 -3.48 -4.04
CA LYS A 91 -19.49 -4.55 -5.04
C LYS A 91 -18.30 -4.49 -5.99
N ALA A 92 -17.72 -5.64 -6.26
CA ALA A 92 -16.57 -5.75 -7.15
C ALA A 92 -16.94 -5.54 -8.62
N GLN A 93 -18.14 -5.94 -9.03
CA GLN A 93 -18.51 -5.92 -10.44
C GLN A 93 -18.42 -4.53 -11.09
N PRO A 94 -18.99 -3.46 -10.50
CA PRO A 94 -18.84 -2.13 -11.11
C PRO A 94 -17.37 -1.70 -11.24
N MET A 95 -16.56 -2.04 -10.25
CA MET A 95 -15.14 -1.73 -10.28
C MET A 95 -14.44 -2.47 -11.41
N MET A 96 -14.74 -3.77 -11.54
CA MET A 96 -14.14 -4.60 -12.59
C MET A 96 -14.56 -4.13 -13.98
N ALA A 97 -15.83 -3.72 -14.12
CA ALA A 97 -16.32 -3.19 -15.39
C ALA A 97 -15.54 -1.93 -15.81
N GLN A 98 -15.26 -1.04 -14.87
CA GLN A 98 -14.47 0.16 -15.17
C GLN A 98 -13.02 -0.19 -15.53
N LEU A 99 -12.46 -1.18 -14.87
CA LEU A 99 -11.11 -1.65 -15.22
C LEU A 99 -11.08 -2.20 -16.65
N ALA A 100 -12.12 -2.94 -17.02
CA ALA A 100 -12.24 -3.48 -18.38
C ALA A 100 -12.37 -2.37 -19.41
N GLU A 101 -13.23 -1.39 -19.16
CA GLU A 101 -13.44 -0.24 -20.04
C GLU A 101 -12.17 0.59 -20.20
N ALA A 102 -11.37 0.68 -19.15
CA ALA A 102 -10.11 1.42 -19.16
C ALA A 102 -8.95 0.63 -19.79
N GLY A 103 -9.21 -0.59 -20.26
CA GLY A 103 -8.18 -1.43 -20.83
C GLY A 103 -7.20 -2.02 -19.81
N LYS A 104 -7.60 -2.05 -18.54
CA LYS A 104 -6.75 -2.54 -17.46
C LYS A 104 -7.04 -3.98 -17.07
N LEU A 105 -8.06 -4.58 -17.67
CA LEU A 105 -8.46 -5.96 -17.36
C LEU A 105 -8.58 -6.71 -18.68
N THR A 106 -7.82 -7.81 -18.78
CA THR A 106 -7.78 -8.63 -20.00
C THR A 106 -8.48 -9.96 -19.77
N ARG A 107 -8.71 -10.71 -20.85
CA ARG A 107 -9.25 -12.06 -20.73
C ARG A 107 -8.31 -12.98 -19.98
N GLU A 108 -7.01 -12.76 -20.12
CA GLU A 108 -6.00 -13.52 -19.38
C GLU A 108 -6.13 -13.25 -17.89
N ASP A 109 -6.36 -11.98 -17.50
CA ASP A 109 -6.60 -11.64 -16.11
C ASP A 109 -7.81 -12.37 -15.57
N LEU A 110 -8.87 -12.48 -16.35
CA LEU A 110 -10.09 -13.20 -15.93
C LEU A 110 -9.82 -14.68 -15.70
N ARG A 111 -9.03 -15.30 -16.57
CA ARG A 111 -8.67 -16.72 -16.42
C ARG A 111 -7.89 -16.96 -15.15
N GLU A 112 -6.94 -16.06 -14.85
CA GLU A 112 -6.16 -16.14 -13.62
C GLU A 112 -7.04 -15.97 -12.38
N LEU A 113 -7.99 -15.02 -12.46
CA LEU A 113 -8.94 -14.80 -11.36
C LEU A 113 -9.83 -16.02 -11.13
N GLU A 114 -10.28 -16.68 -12.20
CA GLU A 114 -11.06 -17.90 -12.09
C GLU A 114 -10.28 -19.00 -11.36
N ARG A 115 -9.00 -19.17 -11.73
CA ARG A 115 -8.12 -20.12 -11.04
C ARG A 115 -7.97 -19.81 -9.57
N THR A 116 -7.81 -18.51 -9.27
CA THR A 116 -7.69 -18.07 -7.88
C THR A 116 -8.96 -18.37 -7.09
N LEU A 117 -10.14 -18.11 -7.67
CA LEU A 117 -11.41 -18.41 -7.04
C LEU A 117 -11.59 -19.91 -6.81
N ASP A 118 -11.25 -20.71 -7.81
CA ASP A 118 -11.33 -22.15 -7.69
C ASP A 118 -10.47 -22.66 -6.55
N GLN A 119 -9.26 -22.13 -6.43
CA GLN A 119 -8.33 -22.51 -5.37
C GLN A 119 -8.87 -22.11 -3.99
N ILE A 120 -9.41 -20.89 -3.88
CA ILE A 120 -9.98 -20.40 -2.63
C ILE A 120 -11.18 -21.26 -2.21
N GLU A 121 -12.07 -21.55 -3.15
CA GLU A 121 -13.26 -22.36 -2.87
C GLU A 121 -12.89 -23.77 -2.48
N LYS A 122 -11.88 -24.33 -3.11
CA LYS A 122 -11.38 -25.66 -2.80
C LYS A 122 -10.83 -25.74 -1.37
N GLU A 123 -10.10 -24.71 -0.96
CA GLU A 123 -9.52 -24.66 0.39
C GLU A 123 -10.58 -24.44 1.46
N ARG A 124 -11.69 -23.77 1.13
CA ARG A 124 -12.75 -23.46 2.08
C ARG A 124 -13.77 -24.58 2.25
N LYS A 125 -13.81 -25.52 1.33
CA LYS A 125 -14.77 -26.62 1.42
C LYS A 125 -14.38 -27.57 2.54
N PRO A 126 -15.27 -27.82 3.51
CA PRO A 126 -15.04 -28.88 4.49
C PRO A 126 -15.11 -30.23 3.76
N GLU A 127 -14.30 -31.12 4.18
CA GLU A 127 -14.34 -32.45 3.62
C GLU A 127 -15.52 -33.27 4.15
#